data_0a52700f479e150c9b9225c23445e981
#
_entry.id   0a52700f479e150c9b9225c23445e981
#
_cell.length_a   1.000
_cell.length_b   1.000
_cell.length_c   1.000
_cell.angle_alpha   90.00
_cell.angle_beta   90.00
_cell.angle_gamma   90.00
#
_symmetry.space_group_name_H-M   'P 1'
#
loop_
_entity.id
_entity.type
_entity.pdbx_description
1 polymer ?
#
loop_
_entity_poly.entity_id
_entity_poly.type
_entity_poly.pdbx_seq_one_letter_code
_entity_poly.pdbx_strand_id
1 'polypeptide(L)'
;MNKYFLLALIVLSNITYAMDNNHGSHSHEGHDDNHQHKSDSGVDGSLVPLDEKMYTNFISNINEGQIAIIDVNGMVCDFCARGIEKTFYKDEMVKKIKVSLESGKVLIAYSNDKNVSFEEIANIFLINGQTAVGFTLRKL
;
A
#
# COMPACT_ATOMS: atom_id res chain seq x y z
N MET A 1 -5.90 -19.94 -50.23
CA MET A 1 -5.75 -21.42 -50.23
C MET A 1 -4.41 -21.75 -49.63
N ASN A 2 -4.38 -22.21 -48.40
CA ASN A 2 -3.52 -23.28 -47.93
C ASN A 2 -3.90 -23.62 -46.50
N LYS A 3 -4.54 -24.73 -46.46
CA LYS A 3 -4.81 -25.63 -45.38
C LYS A 3 -3.49 -26.20 -44.86
N TYR A 4 -3.20 -26.09 -43.56
CA TYR A 4 -2.54 -27.18 -42.85
C TYR A 4 -3.13 -27.26 -41.44
N PHE A 5 -3.98 -28.20 -41.34
CA PHE A 5 -4.49 -28.95 -40.24
C PHE A 5 -3.34 -29.80 -39.70
N LEU A 6 -2.91 -29.63 -38.50
CA LEU A 6 -2.04 -30.58 -37.82
C LEU A 6 -2.47 -30.72 -36.36
N LEU A 7 -3.11 -31.84 -36.13
CA LEU A 7 -3.35 -32.52 -34.87
C LEU A 7 -2.02 -32.70 -34.12
N ALA A 8 -1.97 -32.32 -32.86
CA ALA A 8 -0.96 -32.82 -31.92
C ALA A 8 -1.59 -33.09 -30.56
N LEU A 9 -1.94 -34.36 -30.40
CA LEU A 9 -1.81 -35.27 -29.25
C LEU A 9 -1.68 -34.64 -27.87
N ILE A 10 -2.75 -34.87 -27.11
CA ILE A 10 -2.86 -34.77 -25.66
C ILE A 10 -2.09 -35.94 -25.05
N VAL A 11 -1.01 -35.68 -24.35
CA VAL A 11 -0.36 -36.64 -23.45
C VAL A 11 -0.81 -36.33 -22.04
N LEU A 12 -1.75 -37.08 -21.54
CA LEU A 12 -2.14 -37.15 -20.14
C LEU A 12 -1.07 -37.94 -19.37
N SER A 13 -0.21 -37.28 -18.65
CA SER A 13 0.64 -37.91 -17.65
C SER A 13 -0.01 -37.79 -16.27
N ASN A 14 -0.60 -38.86 -15.80
CA ASN A 14 -1.07 -39.06 -14.45
C ASN A 14 0.16 -39.15 -13.52
N ILE A 15 0.39 -38.15 -12.68
CA ILE A 15 1.33 -38.23 -11.56
C ILE A 15 0.51 -38.53 -10.31
N THR A 16 0.55 -39.80 -9.91
CA THR A 16 0.04 -40.29 -8.62
C THR A 16 1.07 -39.89 -7.55
N TYR A 17 0.71 -38.99 -6.66
CA TYR A 17 1.48 -38.75 -5.44
C TYR A 17 1.05 -39.74 -4.38
N ALA A 18 1.99 -40.59 -3.97
CA ALA A 18 1.82 -41.48 -2.83
C ALA A 18 1.85 -40.63 -1.55
N MET A 19 0.81 -40.74 -0.76
CA MET A 19 0.77 -40.21 0.61
C MET A 19 1.62 -41.09 1.51
N ASP A 20 2.69 -40.54 2.04
CA ASP A 20 3.45 -41.18 3.11
C ASP A 20 2.96 -40.58 4.44
N ASN A 21 2.18 -41.37 5.18
CA ASN A 21 1.72 -41.03 6.53
C ASN A 21 2.79 -41.47 7.53
N ASN A 22 3.68 -40.59 7.92
CA ASN A 22 4.53 -40.79 9.07
C ASN A 22 3.97 -40.02 10.28
N HIS A 23 3.29 -40.74 11.16
CA HIS A 23 2.83 -40.29 12.47
C HIS A 23 4.02 -40.24 13.43
N GLY A 24 4.62 -39.06 13.56
CA GLY A 24 5.53 -38.76 14.65
C GLY A 24 4.77 -38.05 15.78
N SER A 25 4.40 -38.82 16.84
CA SER A 25 3.89 -38.26 18.08
C SER A 25 4.98 -37.46 18.79
N HIS A 26 4.92 -36.14 18.75
CA HIS A 26 5.62 -35.28 19.68
C HIS A 26 4.61 -34.57 20.56
N SER A 27 4.50 -35.06 21.80
CA SER A 27 3.88 -34.37 22.92
C SER A 27 4.72 -33.13 23.23
N HIS A 28 4.22 -31.93 22.88
CA HIS A 28 4.73 -30.67 23.39
C HIS A 28 3.79 -30.18 24.46
N GLU A 29 4.37 -30.10 25.67
CA GLU A 29 3.81 -29.49 26.86
C GLU A 29 3.39 -28.04 26.55
N GLY A 30 2.26 -27.63 27.14
CA GLY A 30 1.65 -26.35 26.91
C GLY A 30 2.53 -25.19 27.35
N HIS A 31 2.82 -24.32 26.40
CA HIS A 31 3.08 -22.92 26.68
C HIS A 31 1.80 -22.16 26.31
N ASP A 32 1.07 -21.77 27.35
CA ASP A 32 0.01 -20.75 27.27
C ASP A 32 0.67 -19.40 26.99
N ASP A 33 1.13 -19.22 25.77
CA ASP A 33 1.41 -17.88 25.25
C ASP A 33 0.08 -17.32 24.76
N ASN A 34 -0.59 -16.62 25.67
CA ASN A 34 -1.71 -15.75 25.35
C ASN A 34 -1.21 -14.59 24.48
N HIS A 35 -0.82 -14.90 23.26
CA HIS A 35 -0.64 -13.89 22.21
C HIS A 35 -2.03 -13.40 21.81
N GLN A 36 -2.51 -12.41 22.55
CA GLN A 36 -3.52 -11.52 22.01
C GLN A 36 -2.97 -10.98 20.68
N HIS A 37 -3.41 -11.58 19.59
CA HIS A 37 -3.34 -10.94 18.30
C HIS A 37 -4.18 -9.66 18.41
N LYS A 38 -3.54 -8.57 18.88
CA LYS A 38 -4.02 -7.25 18.54
C LYS A 38 -4.10 -7.28 17.03
N SER A 39 -5.33 -7.27 16.50
CA SER A 39 -5.55 -6.96 15.10
C SER A 39 -4.81 -5.64 14.86
N ASP A 40 -3.75 -5.70 14.09
CA ASP A 40 -2.91 -4.54 13.75
C ASP A 40 -3.73 -3.68 12.78
N SER A 41 -4.70 -2.96 13.35
CA SER A 41 -5.67 -2.15 12.60
C SER A 41 -5.01 -0.89 12.01
N GLY A 42 -3.68 -0.77 12.17
CA GLY A 42 -2.96 0.42 11.75
C GLY A 42 -3.36 1.68 12.54
N VAL A 43 -2.67 2.75 12.30
CA VAL A 43 -2.96 4.06 12.89
C VAL A 43 -4.13 4.69 12.12
N ASP A 44 -5.09 5.29 12.83
CA ASP A 44 -6.08 6.20 12.27
C ASP A 44 -5.44 7.58 12.07
N GLY A 45 -5.12 7.89 10.83
CA GLY A 45 -4.45 9.14 10.48
C GLY A 45 -5.26 10.39 10.84
N SER A 46 -6.59 10.29 10.94
CA SER A 46 -7.44 11.44 11.28
C SER A 46 -7.30 11.87 12.75
N LEU A 47 -6.88 10.95 13.63
CA LEU A 47 -6.73 11.20 15.06
C LEU A 47 -5.33 11.72 15.43
N VAL A 48 -4.36 11.63 14.52
CA VAL A 48 -2.98 12.07 14.74
C VAL A 48 -2.77 13.44 14.10
N PRO A 49 -2.34 14.47 14.84
CA PRO A 49 -2.04 15.77 14.26
C PRO A 49 -0.87 15.69 13.27
N LEU A 50 -0.83 16.62 12.33
CA LEU A 50 0.31 16.75 11.42
C LEU A 50 1.57 17.12 12.21
N ASP A 51 2.64 16.36 12.04
CA ASP A 51 3.96 16.73 12.53
C ASP A 51 4.53 17.89 11.68
N GLU A 52 4.53 19.08 12.24
CA GLU A 52 5.02 20.29 11.56
C GLU A 52 6.52 20.22 11.22
N LYS A 53 7.32 19.47 11.97
CA LYS A 53 8.73 19.24 11.64
C LYS A 53 8.84 18.34 10.40
N MET A 54 8.05 17.29 10.32
CA MET A 54 7.99 16.43 9.14
C MET A 54 7.53 17.25 7.93
N TYR A 55 6.49 18.07 8.09
CA TYR A 55 5.98 18.92 7.02
C TYR A 55 7.04 19.92 6.53
N THR A 56 7.68 20.65 7.43
CA THR A 56 8.73 21.62 7.11
C THR A 56 9.91 20.96 6.39
N ASN A 57 10.34 19.78 6.84
CA ASN A 57 11.39 19.02 6.18
C ASN A 57 10.95 18.52 4.80
N PHE A 58 9.66 18.17 4.64
CA PHE A 58 9.13 17.73 3.36
C PHE A 58 9.17 18.84 2.32
N ILE A 59 8.77 20.06 2.68
CA ILE A 59 8.70 21.20 1.75
C ILE A 59 10.03 21.93 1.55
N SER A 60 11.07 21.66 2.35
CA SER A 60 12.31 22.44 2.40
C SER A 60 13.02 22.64 1.04
N ASN A 61 12.82 21.74 0.09
CA ASN A 61 13.42 21.79 -1.25
C ASN A 61 12.36 21.97 -2.36
N ILE A 62 11.17 22.47 -2.00
CA ILE A 62 10.07 22.71 -2.93
C ILE A 62 9.80 24.20 -2.95
N ASN A 63 10.13 24.86 -4.06
CA ASN A 63 10.00 26.33 -4.17
C ASN A 63 8.57 26.73 -4.53
N GLU A 64 7.84 25.88 -5.23
CA GLU A 64 6.48 26.13 -5.69
C GLU A 64 5.74 24.80 -5.91
N GLY A 65 4.44 24.83 -5.75
CA GLY A 65 3.60 23.64 -5.96
C GLY A 65 2.37 23.62 -5.05
N GLN A 66 1.70 22.50 -5.09
CA GLN A 66 0.57 22.21 -4.22
C GLN A 66 0.93 21.00 -3.35
N ILE A 67 0.69 21.10 -2.06
CA ILE A 67 0.95 20.02 -1.11
C ILE A 67 -0.38 19.45 -0.65
N ALA A 68 -0.65 18.22 -1.04
CA ALA A 68 -1.76 17.44 -0.50
C ALA A 68 -1.29 16.73 0.78
N ILE A 69 -2.04 16.91 1.85
CA ILE A 69 -1.87 16.23 3.14
C ILE A 69 -3.06 15.29 3.29
N ILE A 70 -2.79 13.99 3.36
CA ILE A 70 -3.83 12.97 3.40
C ILE A 70 -3.73 12.21 4.73
N ASP A 71 -4.87 12.08 5.41
CA ASP A 71 -5.04 11.20 6.55
C ASP A 71 -5.47 9.83 6.04
N VAL A 72 -4.79 8.77 6.45
CA VAL A 72 -4.98 7.44 5.90
C VAL A 72 -5.12 6.40 7.01
N ASN A 73 -6.09 5.51 6.84
CA ASN A 73 -6.28 4.33 7.65
C ASN A 73 -5.84 3.08 6.91
N GLY A 74 -5.40 2.07 7.66
CA GLY A 74 -5.02 0.78 7.10
C GLY A 74 -3.57 0.67 6.62
N MET A 75 -2.73 1.69 6.86
CA MET A 75 -1.29 1.58 6.60
C MET A 75 -0.58 0.87 7.74
N VAL A 76 -0.28 -0.41 7.54
CA VAL A 76 0.28 -1.27 8.60
C VAL A 76 1.72 -1.71 8.34
N CYS A 77 2.26 -1.49 7.13
CA CYS A 77 3.60 -1.98 6.78
C CYS A 77 4.29 -1.14 5.69
N ASP A 78 5.63 -1.23 5.67
CA ASP A 78 6.47 -0.57 4.66
C ASP A 78 6.15 -1.00 3.22
N PHE A 79 5.68 -2.22 3.03
CA PHE A 79 5.30 -2.70 1.70
C PHE A 79 4.10 -1.93 1.14
N CYS A 80 3.12 -1.65 2.00
CA CYS A 80 1.96 -0.83 1.65
C CYS A 80 2.39 0.60 1.28
N ALA A 81 3.27 1.20 2.08
CA ALA A 81 3.82 2.53 1.83
C ALA A 81 4.51 2.62 0.45
N ARG A 82 5.36 1.65 0.13
CA ARG A 82 6.04 1.57 -1.17
C ARG A 82 5.07 1.38 -2.35
N GLY A 83 4.00 0.62 -2.14
CA GLY A 83 2.94 0.44 -3.13
C GLY A 83 2.24 1.76 -3.48
N ILE A 84 1.92 2.55 -2.46
CA ILE A 84 1.34 3.88 -2.58
C ILE A 84 2.31 4.80 -3.32
N GLU A 85 3.56 4.93 -2.85
CA GLU A 85 4.57 5.77 -3.49
C GLU A 85 4.74 5.43 -4.97
N LYS A 86 4.89 4.14 -5.30
CA LYS A 86 5.03 3.67 -6.68
C LYS A 86 3.81 4.02 -7.54
N THR A 87 2.61 4.00 -6.96
CA THR A 87 1.39 4.31 -7.70
C THR A 87 1.29 5.79 -7.98
N PHE A 88 1.57 6.65 -7.01
CA PHE A 88 1.56 8.11 -7.21
C PHE A 88 2.65 8.60 -8.15
N TYR A 89 3.84 8.01 -8.13
CA TYR A 89 4.92 8.38 -9.08
C TYR A 89 4.66 7.99 -10.55
N LYS A 90 3.55 7.32 -10.86
CA LYS A 90 3.10 7.16 -12.25
C LYS A 90 2.50 8.45 -12.83
N ASP A 91 2.07 9.37 -11.98
CA ASP A 91 1.62 10.70 -12.37
C ASP A 91 2.83 11.64 -12.44
N GLU A 92 3.16 12.10 -13.63
CA GLU A 92 4.30 13.01 -13.89
C GLU A 92 4.17 14.36 -13.16
N MET A 93 2.97 14.72 -12.72
CA MET A 93 2.72 15.94 -11.95
C MET A 93 3.08 15.78 -10.46
N VAL A 94 3.39 14.57 -10.00
CA VAL A 94 3.88 14.30 -8.64
C VAL A 94 5.38 14.56 -8.57
N LYS A 95 5.78 15.58 -7.80
CA LYS A 95 7.18 15.97 -7.60
C LYS A 95 7.84 15.21 -6.44
N LYS A 96 7.09 14.96 -5.38
CA LYS A 96 7.59 14.29 -4.18
C LYS A 96 6.45 13.66 -3.39
N ILE A 97 6.73 12.56 -2.73
CA ILE A 97 5.81 11.91 -1.80
C ILE A 97 6.55 11.48 -0.53
N LYS A 98 5.86 11.53 0.60
CA LYS A 98 6.32 11.04 1.89
C LYS A 98 5.17 10.31 2.58
N VAL A 99 5.39 9.06 2.92
CA VAL A 99 4.47 8.24 3.72
C VAL A 99 5.01 8.15 5.15
N SER A 100 4.14 8.36 6.12
CA SER A 100 4.43 8.16 7.56
C SER A 100 3.45 7.12 8.11
N LEU A 101 3.96 5.90 8.33
CA LEU A 101 3.19 4.81 8.93
C LEU A 101 2.84 5.13 10.38
N GLU A 102 3.75 5.78 11.08
CA GLU A 102 3.63 6.12 12.50
C GLU A 102 2.46 7.09 12.77
N SER A 103 2.21 8.00 11.85
CA SER A 103 1.14 9.00 11.98
C SER A 103 -0.06 8.78 11.08
N GLY A 104 -0.03 7.79 10.19
CA GLY A 104 -1.08 7.59 9.20
C GLY A 104 -1.20 8.77 8.23
N LYS A 105 -0.10 9.49 7.96
CA LYS A 105 -0.09 10.68 7.07
C LYS A 105 0.65 10.39 5.78
N VAL A 106 0.11 10.93 4.69
CA VAL A 106 0.82 10.98 3.40
C VAL A 106 0.87 12.41 2.91
N LEU A 107 2.06 12.88 2.59
CA LEU A 107 2.32 14.18 1.98
C LEU A 107 2.68 13.99 0.52
N ILE A 108 1.99 14.69 -0.38
CA ILE A 108 2.26 14.63 -1.82
C ILE A 108 2.43 16.05 -2.35
N ALA A 109 3.57 16.29 -2.97
CA ALA A 109 3.84 17.54 -3.67
C ALA A 109 3.50 17.40 -5.16
N TYR A 110 2.62 18.22 -5.64
CA TYR A 110 2.22 18.31 -7.04
C TYR A 110 2.74 19.59 -7.70
N SER A 111 2.82 19.56 -9.02
CA SER A 111 3.02 20.76 -9.84
C SER A 111 1.84 21.73 -9.66
N ASN A 112 2.07 23.03 -9.89
CA ASN A 112 1.03 24.06 -9.78
C ASN A 112 -0.16 23.82 -10.73
N ASP A 113 0.11 23.23 -11.89
CA ASP A 113 -0.88 23.02 -12.95
C ASP A 113 -1.78 21.79 -12.72
N LYS A 114 -1.46 20.95 -11.71
CA LYS A 114 -2.27 19.78 -11.38
C LYS A 114 -3.61 20.21 -10.76
N ASN A 115 -4.70 19.74 -11.34
CA ASN A 115 -5.99 19.78 -10.66
C ASN A 115 -6.07 18.61 -9.66
N VAL A 116 -5.79 18.91 -8.38
CA VAL A 116 -5.75 17.90 -7.33
C VAL A 116 -7.16 17.58 -6.85
N SER A 117 -7.58 16.33 -7.02
CA SER A 117 -8.89 15.83 -6.59
C SER A 117 -8.75 14.83 -5.45
N PHE A 118 -9.51 15.04 -4.37
CA PHE A 118 -9.55 14.07 -3.27
C PHE A 118 -10.13 12.72 -3.71
N GLU A 119 -11.11 12.73 -4.60
CA GLU A 119 -11.70 11.49 -5.10
C GLU A 119 -10.70 10.63 -5.87
N GLU A 120 -9.87 11.24 -6.73
CA GLU A 120 -8.79 10.55 -7.44
C GLU A 120 -7.78 9.95 -6.45
N ILE A 121 -7.36 10.73 -5.45
CA ILE A 121 -6.44 10.31 -4.40
C ILE A 121 -7.04 9.16 -3.59
N ALA A 122 -8.27 9.29 -3.12
CA ALA A 122 -8.95 8.28 -2.32
C ALA A 122 -9.10 6.96 -3.07
N ASN A 123 -9.37 7.00 -4.37
CA ASN A 123 -9.43 5.80 -5.20
C ASN A 123 -8.07 5.10 -5.32
N ILE A 124 -6.98 5.84 -5.41
CA ILE A 124 -5.62 5.27 -5.41
C ILE A 124 -5.35 4.54 -4.09
N PHE A 125 -5.70 5.13 -2.96
CA PHE A 125 -5.56 4.47 -1.66
C PHE A 125 -6.40 3.20 -1.56
N LEU A 126 -7.66 3.28 -1.99
CA LEU A 126 -8.59 2.14 -1.96
C LEU A 126 -8.07 0.94 -2.77
N ILE A 127 -7.55 1.16 -3.98
CA ILE A 127 -6.96 0.12 -4.82
C ILE A 127 -5.74 -0.53 -4.16
N ASN A 128 -5.02 0.22 -3.32
CA ASN A 128 -3.87 -0.27 -2.56
C ASN A 128 -4.25 -0.84 -1.18
N GLY A 129 -5.55 -1.01 -0.89
CA GLY A 129 -6.03 -1.61 0.35
C GLY A 129 -6.03 -0.70 1.57
N GLN A 130 -5.95 0.63 1.38
CA GLN A 130 -6.03 1.63 2.44
C GLN A 130 -7.21 2.56 2.22
N THR A 131 -7.53 3.37 3.22
CA THR A 131 -8.64 4.32 3.16
C THR A 131 -8.15 5.74 3.47
N ALA A 132 -8.27 6.65 2.50
CA ALA A 132 -8.08 8.08 2.76
C ALA A 132 -9.31 8.62 3.49
N VAL A 133 -9.11 9.18 4.69
CA VAL A 133 -10.18 9.66 5.58
C VAL A 133 -10.15 11.17 5.80
N GLY A 134 -9.07 11.83 5.42
CA GLY A 134 -8.92 13.28 5.50
C GLY A 134 -8.05 13.83 4.38
N PHE A 135 -8.28 15.10 4.02
CA PHE A 135 -7.57 15.77 2.94
C PHE A 135 -7.44 17.27 3.21
N THR A 136 -6.25 17.78 3.08
CA THR A 136 -5.96 19.21 3.11
C THR A 136 -5.01 19.56 1.96
N LEU A 137 -5.33 20.59 1.20
CA LEU A 137 -4.47 21.12 0.12
C LEU A 137 -3.88 22.47 0.54
N ARG A 138 -2.56 22.58 0.50
CA ARG A 138 -1.81 23.81 0.74
C ARG A 138 -1.08 24.23 -0.53
N LYS A 139 -1.06 25.50 -0.85
CA LYS A 139 -0.23 26.07 -1.93
C LYS A 139 1.02 26.69 -1.32
N LEU A 140 2.15 26.49 -1.99
CA LEU A 140 3.45 27.12 -1.67
C LEU A 140 3.67 28.34 -2.54
#